data_aa89163e7351f4f27787e51b4b40d51f
#
_entry.id   aa89163e7351f4f27787e51b4b40d51f
#
_cell.length_a   1.000
_cell.length_b   1.000
_cell.length_c   1.000
_cell.angle_alpha   90.00
_cell.angle_beta   90.00
_cell.angle_gamma   90.00
#
_symmetry.space_group_name_H-M   'P 1'
#
loop_
_entity.id
_entity.type
_entity.pdbx_description
1 polymer ?
#
loop_
_entity_poly.entity_id
_entity_poly.type
_entity_poly.pdbx_seq_one_letter_code
_entity_poly.pdbx_strand_id
1 'polypeptide(L)'
;MVKKCFIFTLLLFSASFGPGLHSFALNSDIPSSIILPDIHIVKGVVKSGDTASSLLNKYLPLKTIYEISRLSSDVFSLTRIRKGQSYKIILEEDNLVGFEYEIDKEDRLLVQKEKSSFSINQAPIEYDVDLEVVSATITSSLFEAVRKSGERSELAWKLSGIFAWDIDFIRDIQSGDQFKVLVEKRYRDGKFSGYGEIQAAFFTNNRTLFKAFSHKDSNGMPGYYDEKGKSLQKVFLKAPLAFSRISSKFTKRRLHPIFKEYRPHSGVDYAAPKGTPIKTVGDGIITEIGYKKAMGNYINIRHYNGYITGYNHMCKFASGMEKKKRLFQGDVIGYVGMTGYATGPHLDFRMKKNGRLVDPLNHKSPPAKPVTPDEMEYFLARNVELSQRILTDQKLAILDENSL
;
A
#
# COMPACT_ATOMS: atom_id res chain seq x y z
N MET A 1 0.50 -11.10 -50.96
CA MET A 1 -0.76 -11.59 -50.35
C MET A 1 -0.47 -11.93 -48.91
N VAL A 2 -0.76 -11.01 -48.02
CA VAL A 2 -0.48 -11.16 -46.58
C VAL A 2 -1.85 -11.35 -45.90
N LYS A 3 -2.09 -12.55 -45.41
CA LYS A 3 -3.27 -12.81 -44.57
C LYS A 3 -2.95 -12.39 -43.16
N LYS A 4 -3.54 -11.28 -42.69
CA LYS A 4 -3.56 -10.86 -41.30
C LYS A 4 -4.44 -11.83 -40.50
N CYS A 5 -3.84 -12.55 -39.56
CA CYS A 5 -4.56 -13.30 -38.54
C CYS A 5 -4.89 -12.32 -37.39
N PHE A 6 -6.16 -11.98 -37.24
CA PHE A 6 -6.68 -11.23 -36.11
C PHE A 6 -6.93 -12.22 -34.96
N ILE A 7 -6.24 -12.02 -33.84
CA ILE A 7 -6.56 -12.72 -32.60
C ILE A 7 -7.59 -11.88 -31.86
N PHE A 8 -8.71 -12.52 -31.59
CA PHE A 8 -9.89 -11.96 -30.94
C PHE A 8 -9.62 -11.63 -29.47
N THR A 9 -9.77 -10.37 -29.12
CA THR A 9 -10.02 -9.95 -27.74
C THR A 9 -11.54 -9.98 -27.55
N LEU A 10 -12.06 -10.98 -26.84
CA LEU A 10 -13.49 -11.06 -26.53
C LEU A 10 -13.81 -10.07 -25.41
N LEU A 11 -14.12 -8.84 -25.78
CA LEU A 11 -14.74 -7.83 -24.92
C LEU A 11 -16.26 -8.06 -24.95
N LEU A 12 -16.84 -8.60 -23.90
CA LEU A 12 -18.27 -8.56 -23.66
C LEU A 12 -18.67 -7.15 -23.23
N PHE A 13 -19.10 -6.34 -24.22
CA PHE A 13 -19.81 -5.10 -23.97
C PHE A 13 -21.29 -5.42 -23.76
N SER A 14 -21.82 -5.21 -22.58
CA SER A 14 -23.27 -5.12 -22.36
C SER A 14 -23.73 -3.71 -22.75
N ALA A 15 -24.21 -3.56 -23.97
CA ALA A 15 -24.89 -2.36 -24.40
C ALA A 15 -26.40 -2.53 -24.22
N SER A 16 -26.96 -1.67 -23.38
CA SER A 16 -28.42 -1.46 -23.28
C SER A 16 -28.93 -0.71 -24.51
N PHE A 17 -29.70 -1.39 -25.37
CA PHE A 17 -30.40 -0.77 -26.48
C PHE A 17 -31.83 -0.42 -26.12
N GLY A 18 -32.20 0.84 -26.29
CA GLY A 18 -33.58 1.30 -26.36
C GLY A 18 -34.24 0.99 -27.72
N PRO A 19 -35.59 1.00 -27.82
CA PRO A 19 -36.30 0.45 -28.94
C PRO A 19 -36.39 1.42 -30.14
N GLY A 20 -35.86 0.98 -31.30
CA GLY A 20 -36.06 1.62 -32.58
C GLY A 20 -36.02 0.55 -33.68
N LEU A 21 -37.22 0.11 -34.13
CA LEU A 21 -37.39 -0.84 -35.21
C LEU A 21 -36.95 -0.27 -36.57
N HIS A 22 -35.96 -0.89 -37.22
CA HIS A 22 -35.87 -0.97 -38.65
C HIS A 22 -35.33 -2.35 -39.06
N SER A 23 -36.21 -3.15 -39.73
CA SER A 23 -35.91 -4.44 -40.30
C SER A 23 -34.98 -4.31 -41.48
N PHE A 24 -33.73 -4.74 -41.35
CA PHE A 24 -32.87 -5.10 -42.46
C PHE A 24 -32.75 -6.63 -42.51
N ALA A 25 -33.24 -7.20 -43.61
CA ALA A 25 -33.01 -8.61 -43.91
C ALA A 25 -31.52 -8.80 -44.21
N LEU A 26 -30.79 -9.40 -43.27
CA LEU A 26 -29.43 -9.88 -43.48
C LEU A 26 -29.51 -11.31 -44.05
N ASN A 27 -29.02 -11.48 -45.28
CA ASN A 27 -28.77 -12.76 -45.92
C ASN A 27 -27.90 -13.64 -45.00
N SER A 28 -28.43 -14.79 -44.66
CA SER A 28 -27.79 -15.80 -43.84
C SER A 28 -26.83 -16.67 -44.69
N ASP A 29 -25.58 -16.19 -44.83
CA ASP A 29 -24.46 -17.07 -45.13
C ASP A 29 -23.40 -16.90 -44.01
N ILE A 30 -23.77 -17.37 -42.83
CA ILE A 30 -22.79 -17.64 -41.77
C ILE A 30 -22.25 -19.04 -42.07
N PRO A 31 -20.94 -19.20 -42.36
CA PRO A 31 -20.37 -20.53 -42.54
C PRO A 31 -20.52 -21.28 -41.20
N SER A 32 -21.34 -22.34 -41.27
CA SER A 32 -21.53 -23.30 -40.18
C SER A 32 -20.23 -24.05 -39.93
N SER A 33 -19.53 -23.64 -38.90
CA SER A 33 -18.54 -24.30 -38.04
C SER A 33 -17.33 -23.42 -37.75
N ILE A 34 -17.53 -22.35 -36.95
CA ILE A 34 -16.43 -21.88 -36.14
C ILE A 34 -16.34 -22.86 -34.97
N ILE A 35 -15.49 -23.88 -35.09
CA ILE A 35 -15.10 -24.72 -33.96
C ILE A 35 -14.29 -23.80 -33.03
N LEU A 36 -14.92 -23.34 -31.96
CA LEU A 36 -14.22 -22.63 -30.92
C LEU A 36 -13.24 -23.61 -30.27
N PRO A 37 -11.99 -23.24 -30.08
CA PRO A 37 -11.03 -24.10 -29.41
C PRO A 37 -11.54 -24.45 -28.00
N ASP A 38 -11.35 -25.69 -27.59
CA ASP A 38 -11.68 -26.16 -26.23
C ASP A 38 -10.68 -25.57 -25.22
N ILE A 39 -11.09 -24.50 -24.55
CA ILE A 39 -10.29 -23.81 -23.56
C ILE A 39 -10.61 -24.31 -22.16
N HIS A 40 -9.66 -24.95 -21.53
CA HIS A 40 -9.75 -25.42 -20.16
C HIS A 40 -8.89 -24.59 -19.20
N ILE A 41 -9.49 -24.11 -18.08
CA ILE A 41 -8.79 -23.27 -17.09
C ILE A 41 -8.64 -24.04 -15.77
N VAL A 42 -7.40 -24.33 -15.40
CA VAL A 42 -7.03 -24.88 -14.10
C VAL A 42 -6.71 -23.75 -13.14
N LYS A 43 -7.56 -23.56 -12.12
CA LYS A 43 -7.33 -22.55 -11.04
C LYS A 43 -6.68 -23.22 -9.84
N GLY A 44 -5.71 -22.55 -9.21
CA GLY A 44 -5.03 -23.05 -8.02
C GLY A 44 -4.51 -21.96 -7.10
N VAL A 45 -4.05 -22.38 -5.95
CA VAL A 45 -3.38 -21.53 -4.95
C VAL A 45 -2.03 -22.16 -4.63
N VAL A 46 -0.97 -21.35 -4.65
CA VAL A 46 0.40 -21.79 -4.35
C VAL A 46 0.48 -22.33 -2.92
N LYS A 47 0.92 -23.56 -2.76
CA LYS A 47 1.11 -24.25 -1.48
C LYS A 47 2.54 -24.06 -0.95
N SER A 48 2.76 -24.46 0.30
CA SER A 48 4.12 -24.47 0.86
C SER A 48 5.00 -25.46 0.12
N GLY A 49 6.15 -25.01 -0.40
CA GLY A 49 7.07 -25.85 -1.18
C GLY A 49 6.85 -25.84 -2.69
N ASP A 50 5.76 -25.23 -3.18
CA ASP A 50 5.54 -25.09 -4.61
C ASP A 50 6.57 -24.12 -5.23
N THR A 51 6.95 -24.45 -6.43
CA THR A 51 7.79 -23.64 -7.32
C THR A 51 7.10 -23.47 -8.67
N ALA A 52 7.49 -22.49 -9.47
CA ALA A 52 6.95 -22.35 -10.82
C ALA A 52 7.15 -23.64 -11.63
N SER A 53 8.27 -24.32 -11.44
CA SER A 53 8.54 -25.61 -12.09
C SER A 53 7.55 -26.69 -11.65
N SER A 54 7.25 -26.81 -10.36
CA SER A 54 6.30 -27.83 -9.86
C SER A 54 4.87 -27.58 -10.32
N LEU A 55 4.51 -26.30 -10.54
CA LEU A 55 3.18 -25.95 -11.04
C LEU A 55 3.01 -26.21 -12.55
N LEU A 56 4.10 -26.04 -13.32
CA LEU A 56 4.03 -26.03 -14.79
C LEU A 56 4.60 -27.29 -15.45
N ASN A 57 5.37 -28.14 -14.74
CA ASN A 57 6.06 -29.32 -15.32
C ASN A 57 5.12 -30.39 -15.87
N LYS A 58 3.86 -30.40 -15.45
CA LYS A 58 2.84 -31.28 -16.04
C LYS A 58 2.49 -30.88 -17.48
N TYR A 59 2.67 -29.61 -17.84
CA TYR A 59 2.19 -29.02 -19.09
C TYR A 59 3.32 -28.56 -20.01
N LEU A 60 4.50 -28.32 -19.48
CA LEU A 60 5.66 -27.80 -20.21
C LEU A 60 6.95 -28.53 -19.85
N PRO A 61 7.84 -28.72 -20.84
CA PRO A 61 9.21 -29.18 -20.57
C PRO A 61 9.98 -28.21 -19.68
N LEU A 62 10.87 -28.72 -18.83
CA LEU A 62 11.69 -27.90 -17.91
C LEU A 62 12.48 -26.79 -18.63
N LYS A 63 12.98 -27.05 -19.84
CA LYS A 63 13.69 -26.04 -20.66
C LYS A 63 12.79 -24.84 -20.94
N THR A 64 11.54 -25.08 -21.33
CA THR A 64 10.55 -24.02 -21.61
C THR A 64 10.17 -23.25 -20.34
N ILE A 65 10.02 -23.94 -19.20
CA ILE A 65 9.76 -23.29 -17.91
C ILE A 65 10.92 -22.37 -17.51
N TYR A 66 12.16 -22.80 -17.76
CA TYR A 66 13.34 -21.99 -17.52
C TYR A 66 13.36 -20.73 -18.41
N GLU A 67 13.03 -20.88 -19.69
CA GLU A 67 12.91 -19.73 -20.61
C GLU A 67 11.86 -18.72 -20.14
N ILE A 68 10.65 -19.20 -19.77
CA ILE A 68 9.59 -18.34 -19.19
C ILE A 68 10.10 -17.64 -17.92
N SER A 69 10.76 -18.37 -17.03
CA SER A 69 11.31 -17.79 -15.78
C SER A 69 12.35 -16.70 -16.06
N ARG A 70 13.19 -16.89 -17.08
CA ARG A 70 14.17 -15.91 -17.50
C ARG A 70 13.50 -14.67 -18.10
N LEU A 71 12.55 -14.86 -19.01
CA LEU A 71 11.82 -13.77 -19.66
C LEU A 71 10.97 -12.97 -18.66
N SER A 72 10.44 -13.62 -17.62
CA SER A 72 9.61 -12.96 -16.61
C SER A 72 10.40 -12.13 -15.60
N SER A 73 11.74 -12.26 -15.55
CA SER A 73 12.57 -11.63 -14.51
C SER A 73 12.46 -10.11 -14.45
N ASP A 74 12.24 -9.46 -15.59
CA ASP A 74 12.12 -8.00 -15.70
C ASP A 74 10.76 -7.48 -15.26
N VAL A 75 9.74 -8.34 -15.31
CA VAL A 75 8.36 -8.03 -14.87
C VAL A 75 8.15 -8.54 -13.44
N PHE A 76 8.25 -9.85 -13.26
CA PHE A 76 8.16 -10.52 -11.96
C PHE A 76 8.92 -11.84 -12.00
N SER A 77 9.91 -12.00 -11.13
CA SER A 77 10.68 -13.25 -11.05
C SER A 77 9.84 -14.40 -10.51
N LEU A 78 9.64 -15.44 -11.31
CA LEU A 78 8.91 -16.65 -10.92
C LEU A 78 9.57 -17.43 -9.77
N THR A 79 10.81 -17.13 -9.41
CA THR A 79 11.45 -17.66 -8.18
C THR A 79 10.89 -17.04 -6.90
N ARG A 80 10.07 -15.99 -7.02
CA ARG A 80 9.48 -15.22 -5.90
C ARG A 80 8.00 -15.52 -5.68
N ILE A 81 7.46 -16.57 -6.31
CA ILE A 81 6.07 -17.00 -6.03
C ILE A 81 5.90 -17.31 -4.54
N ARG A 82 4.73 -17.00 -3.99
CA ARG A 82 4.48 -17.07 -2.55
C ARG A 82 3.27 -17.96 -2.25
N LYS A 83 3.37 -18.73 -1.18
CA LYS A 83 2.24 -19.47 -0.62
C LYS A 83 1.03 -18.54 -0.42
N GLY A 84 -0.15 -19.00 -0.83
CA GLY A 84 -1.41 -18.30 -0.68
C GLY A 84 -1.81 -17.44 -1.88
N GLN A 85 -0.90 -17.22 -2.84
CA GLN A 85 -1.23 -16.50 -4.07
C GLN A 85 -1.94 -17.42 -5.07
N SER A 86 -2.91 -16.85 -5.80
CA SER A 86 -3.68 -17.58 -6.80
C SER A 86 -2.93 -17.65 -8.12
N TYR A 87 -3.19 -18.71 -8.86
CA TYR A 87 -2.74 -18.84 -10.25
C TYR A 87 -3.80 -19.49 -11.11
N LYS A 88 -3.69 -19.29 -12.44
CA LYS A 88 -4.47 -19.98 -13.45
C LYS A 88 -3.55 -20.52 -14.53
N ILE A 89 -3.85 -21.76 -14.98
CA ILE A 89 -3.23 -22.37 -16.14
C ILE A 89 -4.31 -22.49 -17.19
N ILE A 90 -4.06 -21.91 -18.35
CA ILE A 90 -4.99 -21.88 -19.48
C ILE A 90 -4.49 -22.89 -20.52
N LEU A 91 -5.32 -23.85 -20.82
CA LEU A 91 -5.02 -24.95 -21.74
C LEU A 91 -5.93 -24.87 -22.96
N GLU A 92 -5.39 -25.17 -24.10
CA GLU A 92 -6.11 -25.43 -25.35
C GLU A 92 -5.74 -26.84 -25.82
N GLU A 93 -6.70 -27.75 -25.90
CA GLU A 93 -6.47 -29.18 -26.23
C GLU A 93 -5.31 -29.77 -25.39
N ASP A 94 -5.35 -29.58 -24.07
CA ASP A 94 -4.31 -30.01 -23.11
C ASP A 94 -2.92 -29.30 -23.26
N ASN A 95 -2.73 -28.42 -24.23
CA ASN A 95 -1.52 -27.62 -24.38
C ASN A 95 -1.62 -26.31 -23.61
N LEU A 96 -0.57 -25.95 -22.88
CA LEU A 96 -0.52 -24.68 -22.17
C LEU A 96 -0.42 -23.53 -23.18
N VAL A 97 -1.44 -22.67 -23.18
CA VAL A 97 -1.49 -21.41 -23.95
C VAL A 97 -1.37 -20.17 -23.09
N GLY A 98 -1.59 -20.30 -21.77
CA GLY A 98 -1.43 -19.18 -20.84
C GLY A 98 -1.16 -19.62 -19.40
N PHE A 99 -0.49 -18.75 -18.66
CA PHE A 99 -0.33 -18.86 -17.21
C PHE A 99 -0.49 -17.48 -16.59
N GLU A 100 -1.38 -17.37 -15.61
CA GLU A 100 -1.60 -16.17 -14.81
C GLU A 100 -1.16 -16.44 -13.38
N TYR A 101 -0.48 -15.49 -12.76
CA TYR A 101 -0.09 -15.54 -11.36
C TYR A 101 -0.37 -14.19 -10.69
N GLU A 102 -1.12 -14.20 -9.61
CA GLU A 102 -1.40 -12.98 -8.84
C GLU A 102 -0.16 -12.59 -8.02
N ILE A 103 0.50 -11.50 -8.44
CA ILE A 103 1.70 -10.96 -7.78
C ILE A 103 1.34 -10.43 -6.40
N ASP A 104 0.24 -9.68 -6.34
CA ASP A 104 -0.36 -9.13 -5.12
C ASP A 104 -1.88 -8.91 -5.33
N LYS A 105 -2.50 -7.98 -4.59
CA LYS A 105 -3.93 -7.67 -4.71
C LYS A 105 -4.27 -6.75 -5.89
N GLU A 106 -3.28 -6.12 -6.50
CA GLU A 106 -3.49 -5.14 -7.59
C GLU A 106 -3.08 -5.73 -8.94
N ASP A 107 -2.02 -6.53 -8.98
CA ASP A 107 -1.36 -6.93 -10.20
C ASP A 107 -1.22 -8.45 -10.36
N ARG A 108 -1.28 -8.89 -11.59
CA ARG A 108 -1.02 -10.27 -12.02
C ARG A 108 0.04 -10.32 -13.11
N LEU A 109 0.85 -11.37 -13.10
CA LEU A 109 1.71 -11.77 -14.19
C LEU A 109 0.88 -12.53 -15.22
N LEU A 110 0.96 -12.14 -16.47
CA LEU A 110 0.40 -12.82 -17.61
C LEU A 110 1.52 -13.41 -18.45
N VAL A 111 1.49 -14.73 -18.65
CA VAL A 111 2.35 -15.45 -19.58
C VAL A 111 1.44 -16.01 -20.66
N GLN A 112 1.63 -15.62 -21.90
CA GLN A 112 0.79 -16.06 -23.04
C GLN A 112 1.69 -16.68 -24.10
N LYS A 113 1.29 -17.84 -24.63
CA LYS A 113 2.00 -18.52 -25.71
C LYS A 113 1.76 -17.77 -27.01
N GLU A 114 2.81 -17.39 -27.66
CA GLU A 114 2.85 -16.92 -29.04
C GLU A 114 3.41 -18.02 -29.92
N LYS A 115 3.30 -17.91 -31.23
CA LYS A 115 3.68 -18.98 -32.21
C LYS A 115 4.86 -19.86 -31.79
N SER A 116 5.98 -19.26 -31.46
CA SER A 116 7.23 -19.97 -31.09
C SER A 116 7.88 -19.48 -29.78
N SER A 117 7.23 -18.54 -29.09
CA SER A 117 7.74 -17.89 -27.87
C SER A 117 6.64 -17.68 -26.85
N PHE A 118 6.95 -16.99 -25.75
CA PHE A 118 6.00 -16.52 -24.76
C PHE A 118 6.09 -15.00 -24.62
N SER A 119 4.96 -14.32 -24.61
CA SER A 119 4.87 -12.93 -24.18
C SER A 119 4.61 -12.89 -22.67
N ILE A 120 5.22 -11.92 -22.00
CA ILE A 120 5.16 -11.76 -20.55
C ILE A 120 4.81 -10.32 -20.22
N ASN A 121 3.68 -10.14 -19.54
CA ASN A 121 3.18 -8.83 -19.20
C ASN A 121 2.71 -8.78 -17.74
N GLN A 122 2.73 -7.61 -17.14
CA GLN A 122 1.99 -7.32 -15.91
C GLN A 122 0.67 -6.67 -16.29
N ALA A 123 -0.41 -7.10 -15.67
CA ALA A 123 -1.73 -6.51 -15.87
C ALA A 123 -2.42 -6.32 -14.52
N PRO A 124 -3.25 -5.28 -14.38
CA PRO A 124 -4.06 -5.11 -13.20
C PRO A 124 -5.07 -6.24 -13.04
N ILE A 125 -5.41 -6.54 -11.79
CA ILE A 125 -6.53 -7.42 -11.46
C ILE A 125 -7.79 -6.58 -11.52
N GLU A 126 -8.74 -7.01 -12.35
CA GLU A 126 -10.04 -6.36 -12.47
C GLU A 126 -10.95 -6.77 -11.30
N TYR A 127 -11.61 -5.79 -10.71
CA TYR A 127 -12.60 -5.95 -9.66
C TYR A 127 -13.89 -5.22 -10.04
N ASP A 128 -15.01 -5.80 -9.71
CA ASP A 128 -16.25 -5.04 -9.56
C ASP A 128 -16.13 -4.20 -8.29
N VAL A 129 -16.39 -2.91 -8.40
CA VAL A 129 -16.17 -1.97 -7.30
C VAL A 129 -17.47 -1.29 -6.92
N ASP A 130 -17.92 -1.50 -5.69
CA ASP A 130 -19.03 -0.79 -5.10
C ASP A 130 -18.52 0.25 -4.11
N LEU A 131 -19.10 1.43 -4.13
CA LEU A 131 -18.74 2.52 -3.23
C LEU A 131 -19.80 2.61 -2.11
N GLU A 132 -19.42 2.16 -0.93
CA GLU A 132 -20.32 2.03 0.23
C GLU A 132 -19.91 2.91 1.40
N VAL A 133 -20.90 3.35 2.18
CA VAL A 133 -20.69 4.05 3.45
C VAL A 133 -20.69 3.03 4.58
N VAL A 134 -19.61 3.02 5.36
CA VAL A 134 -19.51 2.22 6.59
C VAL A 134 -19.39 3.16 7.77
N SER A 135 -20.21 2.96 8.80
CA SER A 135 -20.19 3.78 10.01
C SER A 135 -20.33 2.94 11.26
N ALA A 136 -19.72 3.38 12.35
CA ALA A 136 -19.93 2.78 13.67
C ALA A 136 -19.57 3.74 14.81
N THR A 137 -20.17 3.48 15.97
CA THR A 137 -19.75 4.07 17.25
C THR A 137 -18.80 3.13 17.97
N ILE A 138 -17.70 3.67 18.44
CA ILE A 138 -16.65 2.91 19.15
C ILE A 138 -17.08 2.75 20.61
N THR A 139 -17.07 1.52 21.09
CA THR A 139 -17.34 1.20 22.49
C THR A 139 -16.09 0.80 23.27
N SER A 140 -15.10 0.23 22.58
CA SER A 140 -13.83 -0.21 23.20
C SER A 140 -12.63 0.10 22.30
N SER A 141 -12.65 -0.30 21.04
CA SER A 141 -11.58 -0.04 20.08
C SER A 141 -12.12 0.11 18.66
N LEU A 142 -11.32 0.78 17.78
CA LEU A 142 -11.66 0.90 16.37
C LEU A 142 -11.84 -0.47 15.70
N PHE A 143 -10.95 -1.42 16.00
CA PHE A 143 -10.98 -2.76 15.39
C PHE A 143 -12.27 -3.52 15.76
N GLU A 144 -12.72 -3.40 17.02
CA GLU A 144 -13.97 -4.02 17.45
C GLU A 144 -15.18 -3.35 16.82
N ALA A 145 -15.21 -2.03 16.74
CA ALA A 145 -16.28 -1.28 16.09
C ALA A 145 -16.42 -1.65 14.61
N VAL A 146 -15.32 -1.73 13.87
CA VAL A 146 -15.30 -2.18 12.48
C VAL A 146 -15.79 -3.62 12.36
N ARG A 147 -15.38 -4.53 13.24
CA ARG A 147 -15.85 -5.92 13.23
C ARG A 147 -17.36 -6.02 13.53
N LYS A 148 -17.87 -5.23 14.48
CA LYS A 148 -19.29 -5.18 14.82
C LYS A 148 -20.15 -4.63 13.69
N SER A 149 -19.62 -3.74 12.84
CA SER A 149 -20.31 -3.28 11.63
C SER A 149 -20.30 -4.31 10.48
N GLY A 150 -19.81 -5.54 10.70
CA GLY A 150 -19.75 -6.59 9.68
C GLY A 150 -18.51 -6.54 8.79
N GLU A 151 -17.61 -5.61 9.04
CA GLU A 151 -16.45 -5.36 8.19
C GLU A 151 -15.18 -6.11 8.64
N ARG A 152 -14.24 -6.28 7.70
CA ARG A 152 -12.94 -6.91 8.01
C ARG A 152 -12.01 -5.92 8.69
N SER A 153 -11.13 -6.41 9.55
CA SER A 153 -10.10 -5.60 10.24
C SER A 153 -9.18 -4.80 9.31
N GLU A 154 -9.12 -5.16 8.04
CA GLU A 154 -8.41 -4.41 6.99
C GLU A 154 -8.90 -2.96 6.89
N LEU A 155 -10.21 -2.72 7.04
CA LEU A 155 -10.79 -1.37 7.03
C LEU A 155 -10.30 -0.55 8.23
N ALA A 156 -10.19 -1.16 9.42
CA ALA A 156 -9.65 -0.48 10.61
C ALA A 156 -8.18 -0.08 10.41
N TRP A 157 -7.37 -0.94 9.79
CA TRP A 157 -5.98 -0.60 9.45
C TRP A 157 -5.89 0.57 8.46
N LYS A 158 -6.72 0.56 7.40
CA LYS A 158 -6.76 1.66 6.42
C LYS A 158 -7.18 2.97 7.10
N LEU A 159 -8.25 2.94 7.88
CA LEU A 159 -8.78 4.12 8.56
C LEU A 159 -7.79 4.68 9.61
N SER A 160 -7.20 3.82 10.43
CA SER A 160 -6.18 4.25 11.39
C SER A 160 -4.95 4.84 10.71
N GLY A 161 -4.57 4.32 9.54
CA GLY A 161 -3.46 4.86 8.75
C GLY A 161 -3.70 6.30 8.26
N ILE A 162 -4.94 6.66 7.93
CA ILE A 162 -5.31 8.00 7.48
C ILE A 162 -5.12 9.04 8.59
N PHE A 163 -5.57 8.74 9.82
CA PHE A 163 -5.55 9.68 10.94
C PHE A 163 -4.40 9.46 11.93
N ALA A 164 -3.47 8.54 11.67
CA ALA A 164 -2.37 8.19 12.57
C ALA A 164 -1.47 9.37 13.01
N TRP A 165 -1.54 10.48 12.30
CA TRP A 165 -0.79 11.68 12.60
C TRP A 165 -1.47 12.60 13.63
N ASP A 166 -2.79 12.51 13.74
CA ASP A 166 -3.58 13.37 14.60
C ASP A 166 -4.19 12.59 15.78
N ILE A 167 -4.44 11.28 15.61
CA ILE A 167 -5.07 10.41 16.62
C ILE A 167 -4.14 9.25 16.96
N ASP A 168 -3.83 9.06 18.24
CA ASP A 168 -3.20 7.83 18.74
C ASP A 168 -4.29 6.78 19.03
N PHE A 169 -4.50 5.86 18.11
CA PHE A 169 -5.55 4.85 18.18
C PHE A 169 -5.41 3.85 19.34
N ILE A 170 -4.32 3.93 20.12
CA ILE A 170 -4.12 3.13 21.33
C ILE A 170 -4.51 3.93 22.58
N ARG A 171 -4.26 5.26 22.59
CA ARG A 171 -4.36 6.09 23.79
C ARG A 171 -5.51 7.07 23.76
N ASP A 172 -5.87 7.59 22.57
CA ASP A 172 -6.80 8.70 22.44
C ASP A 172 -8.23 8.23 22.17
N ILE A 173 -8.43 6.95 21.84
CA ILE A 173 -9.76 6.39 21.55
C ILE A 173 -10.60 6.26 22.82
N GLN A 174 -11.84 6.76 22.75
CA GLN A 174 -12.78 6.73 23.85
C GLN A 174 -14.10 6.09 23.42
N SER A 175 -14.83 5.54 24.39
CA SER A 175 -16.21 5.11 24.14
C SER A 175 -17.08 6.32 23.77
N GLY A 176 -17.85 6.18 22.68
CA GLY A 176 -18.64 7.26 22.09
C GLY A 176 -17.98 7.93 20.89
N ASP A 177 -16.69 7.67 20.62
CA ASP A 177 -16.07 8.09 19.37
C ASP A 177 -16.77 7.42 18.18
N GLN A 178 -16.75 8.05 17.02
CA GLN A 178 -17.46 7.59 15.84
C GLN A 178 -16.62 7.71 14.58
N PHE A 179 -16.86 6.81 13.64
CA PHE A 179 -16.34 6.98 12.29
C PHE A 179 -17.43 6.78 11.25
N LYS A 180 -17.21 7.42 10.09
CA LYS A 180 -17.94 7.18 8.84
C LYS A 180 -16.93 7.21 7.71
N VAL A 181 -16.97 6.22 6.84
CA VAL A 181 -16.07 6.13 5.70
C VAL A 181 -16.83 5.80 4.44
N LEU A 182 -16.52 6.47 3.37
CA LEU A 182 -16.92 6.12 2.03
C LEU A 182 -15.78 5.34 1.40
N VAL A 183 -15.96 4.02 1.23
CA VAL A 183 -14.91 3.09 0.84
C VAL A 183 -15.30 2.25 -0.35
N GLU A 184 -14.36 1.99 -1.23
CA GLU A 184 -14.50 1.03 -2.31
C GLU A 184 -14.45 -0.39 -1.75
N LYS A 185 -15.54 -1.13 -1.93
CA LYS A 185 -15.57 -2.58 -1.73
C LYS A 185 -15.33 -3.27 -3.06
N ARG A 186 -14.36 -4.15 -3.08
CA ARG A 186 -13.94 -4.88 -4.29
C ARG A 186 -14.52 -6.28 -4.28
N TYR A 187 -15.13 -6.67 -5.39
CA TYR A 187 -15.70 -7.99 -5.60
C TYR A 187 -15.05 -8.67 -6.79
N ARG A 188 -14.95 -9.97 -6.73
CA ARG A 188 -14.46 -10.81 -7.81
C ARG A 188 -15.27 -12.09 -7.87
N ASP A 189 -15.80 -12.41 -9.04
CA ASP A 189 -16.72 -13.54 -9.20
C ASP A 189 -17.89 -13.46 -8.17
N GLY A 190 -18.44 -12.27 -7.91
CA GLY A 190 -19.51 -12.00 -6.96
C GLY A 190 -19.12 -12.14 -5.47
N LYS A 191 -17.84 -12.34 -5.15
CA LYS A 191 -17.35 -12.51 -3.77
C LYS A 191 -16.54 -11.32 -3.33
N PHE A 192 -16.78 -10.84 -2.09
CA PHE A 192 -16.00 -9.77 -1.50
C PHE A 192 -14.51 -10.14 -1.39
N SER A 193 -13.66 -9.37 -2.06
CA SER A 193 -12.22 -9.60 -2.19
C SER A 193 -11.37 -8.64 -1.34
N GLY A 194 -11.96 -7.57 -0.79
CA GLY A 194 -11.26 -6.60 0.06
C GLY A 194 -11.69 -5.17 -0.23
N TYR A 195 -10.92 -4.22 0.31
CA TYR A 195 -11.20 -2.81 0.15
C TYR A 195 -10.21 -2.17 -0.83
N GLY A 196 -10.74 -1.34 -1.71
CA GLY A 196 -9.98 -0.39 -2.51
C GLY A 196 -9.60 0.87 -1.73
N GLU A 197 -9.76 2.01 -2.35
CA GLU A 197 -9.47 3.32 -1.76
C GLU A 197 -10.59 3.77 -0.81
N ILE A 198 -10.23 4.40 0.30
CA ILE A 198 -11.19 5.18 1.10
C ILE A 198 -11.28 6.55 0.43
N GLN A 199 -12.42 6.86 -0.17
CA GLN A 199 -12.63 8.11 -0.90
C GLN A 199 -12.77 9.30 0.05
N ALA A 200 -13.47 9.09 1.18
CA ALA A 200 -13.55 10.06 2.26
C ALA A 200 -13.76 9.36 3.61
N ALA A 201 -13.25 9.96 4.67
CA ALA A 201 -13.40 9.46 6.04
C ALA A 201 -13.66 10.60 7.01
N PHE A 202 -14.62 10.41 7.87
CA PHE A 202 -14.95 11.30 8.99
C PHE A 202 -14.74 10.52 10.28
N PHE A 203 -13.99 11.09 11.19
CA PHE A 203 -13.70 10.48 12.48
C PHE A 203 -13.91 11.49 13.59
N THR A 204 -14.82 11.20 14.50
CA THR A 204 -15.04 12.01 15.70
C THR A 204 -14.27 11.36 16.84
N ASN A 205 -13.26 12.05 17.35
CA ASN A 205 -12.49 11.64 18.52
C ASN A 205 -12.57 12.73 19.58
N ASN A 206 -12.98 12.37 20.77
CA ASN A 206 -13.16 13.29 21.90
C ASN A 206 -13.91 14.57 21.47
N ARG A 207 -15.07 14.43 20.82
CA ARG A 207 -15.93 15.49 20.27
C ARG A 207 -15.32 16.34 19.16
N THR A 208 -14.09 16.06 18.73
CA THR A 208 -13.44 16.75 17.61
C THR A 208 -13.64 15.95 16.34
N LEU A 209 -14.20 16.59 15.31
CA LEU A 209 -14.39 15.98 14.00
C LEU A 209 -13.17 16.17 13.13
N PHE A 210 -12.57 15.07 12.69
CA PHE A 210 -11.51 15.01 11.69
C PHE A 210 -12.12 14.54 10.36
N LYS A 211 -11.77 15.21 9.26
CA LYS A 211 -12.22 14.86 7.92
C LYS A 211 -11.00 14.57 7.06
N ALA A 212 -11.10 13.54 6.23
CA ALA A 212 -10.08 13.14 5.27
C ALA A 212 -10.73 12.89 3.91
N PHE A 213 -10.09 13.37 2.85
CA PHE A 213 -10.51 13.18 1.47
C PHE A 213 -9.31 12.67 0.67
N SER A 214 -9.52 11.61 -0.11
CA SER A 214 -8.47 11.10 -1.00
C SER A 214 -8.27 12.03 -2.19
N HIS A 215 -7.03 12.25 -2.57
CA HIS A 215 -6.67 12.96 -3.80
C HIS A 215 -5.37 12.40 -4.34
N LYS A 216 -5.26 12.31 -5.67
CA LYS A 216 -4.01 11.97 -6.36
C LYS A 216 -3.44 13.25 -6.93
N ASP A 217 -2.18 13.54 -6.58
CA ASP A 217 -1.49 14.71 -7.13
C ASP A 217 -1.23 14.57 -8.65
N SER A 218 -0.73 15.63 -9.27
CA SER A 218 -0.39 15.65 -10.69
C SER A 218 0.62 14.58 -11.14
N ASN A 219 1.31 13.93 -10.19
CA ASN A 219 2.18 12.79 -10.45
C ASN A 219 1.48 11.44 -10.23
N GLY A 220 0.18 11.45 -9.94
CA GLY A 220 -0.61 10.26 -9.63
C GLY A 220 -0.36 9.68 -8.23
N MET A 221 0.36 10.39 -7.35
CA MET A 221 0.63 9.93 -5.98
C MET A 221 -0.60 10.14 -5.10
N PRO A 222 -1.14 9.06 -4.49
CA PRO A 222 -2.30 9.16 -3.63
C PRO A 222 -1.94 9.80 -2.29
N GLY A 223 -2.84 10.60 -1.75
CA GLY A 223 -2.73 11.22 -0.43
C GLY A 223 -4.10 11.48 0.19
N TYR A 224 -4.10 11.79 1.49
CA TYR A 224 -5.29 12.23 2.21
C TYR A 224 -5.12 13.66 2.68
N TYR A 225 -6.16 14.44 2.50
CA TYR A 225 -6.16 15.87 2.77
C TYR A 225 -7.39 16.27 3.59
N ASP A 226 -7.26 17.31 4.40
CA ASP A 226 -8.40 17.91 5.09
C ASP A 226 -9.32 18.68 4.11
N GLU A 227 -10.43 19.19 4.61
CA GLU A 227 -11.41 19.96 3.81
C GLU A 227 -10.86 21.23 3.17
N LYS A 228 -9.65 21.68 3.58
CA LYS A 228 -8.95 22.85 3.04
C LYS A 228 -7.81 22.47 2.10
N GLY A 229 -7.66 21.20 1.76
CA GLY A 229 -6.59 20.69 0.92
C GLY A 229 -5.22 20.63 1.62
N LYS A 230 -5.18 20.71 2.96
CA LYS A 230 -3.95 20.50 3.70
C LYS A 230 -3.73 19.01 3.89
N SER A 231 -2.53 18.51 3.58
CA SER A 231 -2.21 17.10 3.75
C SER A 231 -2.31 16.66 5.21
N LEU A 232 -3.02 15.55 5.44
CA LEU A 232 -3.07 14.88 6.75
C LEU A 232 -1.75 14.16 7.05
N GLN A 233 -1.01 13.77 6.02
CA GLN A 233 0.32 13.23 6.22
C GLN A 233 1.27 14.33 6.68
N LYS A 234 2.10 14.00 7.64
CA LYS A 234 3.22 14.85 8.04
C LYS A 234 4.49 14.41 7.32
N VAL A 235 5.36 15.37 7.09
CA VAL A 235 6.65 15.13 6.41
C VAL A 235 7.45 14.03 7.11
N PHE A 236 7.25 13.84 8.42
CA PHE A 236 7.96 12.83 9.20
C PHE A 236 7.04 11.97 10.04
N LEU A 237 7.30 10.68 10.08
CA LEU A 237 6.73 9.74 11.05
C LEU A 237 7.07 10.17 12.47
N LYS A 238 6.19 9.91 13.43
CA LYS A 238 6.46 10.20 14.87
C LYS A 238 7.65 9.41 15.40
N ALA A 239 7.92 8.20 14.87
CA ALA A 239 9.04 7.37 15.28
C ALA A 239 9.54 6.52 14.10
N PRO A 240 10.85 6.23 14.05
CA PRO A 240 11.45 5.37 13.01
C PRO A 240 11.27 3.87 13.26
N LEU A 241 10.70 3.49 14.41
CA LEU A 241 10.46 2.12 14.83
C LEU A 241 9.02 1.93 15.25
N ALA A 242 8.44 0.77 14.92
CA ALA A 242 7.22 0.28 15.53
C ALA A 242 7.54 -0.37 16.90
N PHE A 243 6.67 -0.17 17.89
CA PHE A 243 6.75 -0.85 19.21
C PHE A 243 8.11 -0.71 19.93
N SER A 244 8.60 0.52 20.09
CA SER A 244 9.84 0.80 20.81
C SER A 244 9.59 1.61 22.09
N ARG A 245 10.51 1.45 23.05
CA ARG A 245 10.55 2.27 24.26
C ARG A 245 11.67 3.31 24.12
N ILE A 246 11.39 4.56 24.44
CA ILE A 246 12.43 5.59 24.53
C ILE A 246 13.28 5.29 25.78
N SER A 247 14.55 4.94 25.56
CA SER A 247 15.52 4.69 26.62
C SER A 247 16.32 5.93 27.01
N SER A 248 16.47 6.89 26.07
CA SER A 248 17.12 8.16 26.36
C SER A 248 16.57 9.27 25.47
N LYS A 249 16.24 10.41 26.07
CA LYS A 249 15.73 11.58 25.37
C LYS A 249 16.87 12.49 24.90
N PHE A 250 16.56 13.37 23.96
CA PHE A 250 17.41 14.50 23.60
C PHE A 250 17.65 15.38 24.82
N THR A 251 18.91 15.68 25.10
CA THR A 251 19.29 16.52 26.27
C THR A 251 20.63 17.20 26.05
N LYS A 252 20.77 18.39 26.61
CA LYS A 252 22.05 19.12 26.60
C LYS A 252 23.08 18.54 27.59
N ARG A 253 22.64 17.78 28.60
CA ARG A 253 23.51 17.25 29.65
C ARG A 253 22.96 15.94 30.21
N ARG A 254 23.67 14.80 29.96
CA ARG A 254 23.45 13.52 30.64
C ARG A 254 24.78 12.87 31.02
N LEU A 255 24.76 12.00 32.01
CA LEU A 255 25.91 11.15 32.30
C LEU A 255 26.03 10.12 31.17
N HIS A 256 27.17 10.15 30.46
CA HIS A 256 27.40 9.23 29.35
C HIS A 256 27.63 7.80 29.87
N PRO A 257 26.88 6.77 29.38
CA PRO A 257 26.91 5.43 29.97
C PRO A 257 28.29 4.76 29.89
N ILE A 258 29.08 5.06 28.85
CA ILE A 258 30.41 4.48 28.64
C ILE A 258 31.49 5.35 29.29
N PHE A 259 31.50 6.66 29.00
CA PHE A 259 32.62 7.55 29.45
C PHE A 259 32.45 8.06 30.87
N LYS A 260 31.28 7.87 31.51
CA LYS A 260 30.98 8.35 32.88
C LYS A 260 31.17 9.85 33.08
N GLU A 261 31.06 10.64 32.01
CA GLU A 261 31.15 12.08 31.99
C GLU A 261 29.84 12.71 31.55
N TYR A 262 29.58 13.94 31.96
CA TYR A 262 28.42 14.67 31.49
C TYR A 262 28.63 15.16 30.05
N ARG A 263 27.82 14.64 29.12
CA ARG A 263 27.88 15.02 27.72
C ARG A 263 26.45 15.26 27.18
N PRO A 264 26.30 16.06 26.13
CA PRO A 264 25.00 16.19 25.45
C PRO A 264 24.62 14.89 24.74
N HIS A 265 23.33 14.61 24.72
CA HIS A 265 22.73 13.58 23.85
C HIS A 265 21.96 14.24 22.72
N SER A 266 22.51 14.19 21.53
CA SER A 266 22.04 14.91 20.34
C SER A 266 20.96 14.15 19.54
N GLY A 267 20.33 13.15 20.12
CA GLY A 267 19.32 12.30 19.52
C GLY A 267 18.34 11.73 20.53
N VAL A 268 17.56 10.79 20.09
CA VAL A 268 16.64 9.98 20.91
C VAL A 268 17.01 8.52 20.73
N ASP A 269 17.24 7.82 21.84
CA ASP A 269 17.53 6.40 21.82
C ASP A 269 16.22 5.61 21.96
N TYR A 270 15.92 4.81 20.95
CA TYR A 270 14.78 3.88 20.93
C TYR A 270 15.29 2.47 21.21
N ALA A 271 15.02 1.94 22.40
CA ALA A 271 15.34 0.56 22.74
C ALA A 271 14.37 -0.38 22.04
N ALA A 272 14.93 -1.34 21.29
CA ALA A 272 14.18 -2.37 20.60
C ALA A 272 15.06 -3.61 20.42
N PRO A 273 14.50 -4.82 20.27
CA PRO A 273 15.26 -6.03 20.00
C PRO A 273 16.16 -5.90 18.76
N LYS A 274 17.34 -6.55 18.81
CA LYS A 274 18.24 -6.62 17.64
C LYS A 274 17.48 -7.24 16.45
N GLY A 275 17.59 -6.62 15.28
CA GLY A 275 16.89 -7.06 14.08
C GLY A 275 15.52 -6.42 13.85
N THR A 276 15.02 -5.56 14.76
CA THR A 276 13.80 -4.77 14.53
C THR A 276 13.99 -3.87 13.31
N PRO A 277 13.04 -3.85 12.33
CA PRO A 277 13.15 -3.00 11.16
C PRO A 277 13.16 -1.52 11.51
N ILE A 278 14.10 -0.77 10.94
CA ILE A 278 14.21 0.69 11.02
C ILE A 278 13.65 1.27 9.74
N LYS A 279 12.68 2.19 9.87
CA LYS A 279 12.05 2.88 8.75
C LYS A 279 12.58 4.30 8.62
N THR A 280 12.76 4.80 7.39
CA THR A 280 12.94 6.23 7.20
C THR A 280 11.70 6.99 7.65
N VAL A 281 11.90 8.07 8.41
CA VAL A 281 10.76 8.86 8.91
C VAL A 281 10.12 9.75 7.86
N GLY A 282 10.76 9.96 6.71
CA GLY A 282 10.25 10.80 5.63
C GLY A 282 10.89 10.48 4.30
N ASP A 283 10.31 11.00 3.22
CA ASP A 283 10.90 10.95 1.88
C ASP A 283 12.24 11.64 1.86
N GLY A 284 13.21 11.09 1.15
CA GLY A 284 14.53 11.71 1.09
C GLY A 284 15.54 10.95 0.24
N ILE A 285 16.79 11.40 0.34
CA ILE A 285 17.91 10.81 -0.40
C ILE A 285 19.00 10.46 0.60
N ILE A 286 19.55 9.25 0.52
CA ILE A 286 20.69 8.84 1.34
C ILE A 286 21.91 9.71 0.98
N THR A 287 22.40 10.47 1.97
CA THR A 287 23.60 11.31 1.81
C THR A 287 24.87 10.61 2.27
N GLU A 288 24.74 9.81 3.33
CA GLU A 288 25.82 9.02 3.90
C GLU A 288 25.31 7.65 4.33
N ILE A 289 26.12 6.63 4.11
CA ILE A 289 25.91 5.26 4.58
C ILE A 289 27.28 4.64 4.84
N GLY A 290 27.46 3.93 5.94
CA GLY A 290 28.72 3.30 6.27
C GLY A 290 28.87 3.00 7.75
N TYR A 291 30.14 2.92 8.20
CA TYR A 291 30.53 2.64 9.57
C TYR A 291 31.42 3.74 10.13
N LYS A 292 31.14 4.23 11.33
CA LYS A 292 32.02 5.10 12.14
C LYS A 292 32.08 4.55 13.56
N LYS A 293 33.27 4.60 14.19
CA LYS A 293 33.53 4.01 15.53
C LYS A 293 32.49 4.41 16.58
N ALA A 294 32.04 5.66 16.58
CA ALA A 294 31.02 6.13 17.53
C ALA A 294 29.61 5.76 17.14
N MET A 295 29.26 5.85 15.86
CA MET A 295 27.90 5.69 15.35
C MET A 295 27.56 4.23 14.99
N GLY A 296 28.57 3.38 14.89
CA GLY A 296 28.42 2.04 14.32
C GLY A 296 28.04 2.10 12.85
N ASN A 297 27.26 1.13 12.38
CA ASN A 297 26.63 1.22 11.06
C ASN A 297 25.56 2.30 11.10
N TYR A 298 25.63 3.22 10.16
CA TYR A 298 24.72 4.38 10.15
C TYR A 298 24.27 4.76 8.75
N ILE A 299 23.12 5.42 8.68
CA ILE A 299 22.58 6.06 7.48
C ILE A 299 22.17 7.49 7.84
N ASN A 300 22.57 8.46 6.99
CA ASN A 300 22.04 9.82 7.02
C ASN A 300 21.18 10.07 5.77
N ILE A 301 19.99 10.62 5.97
CA ILE A 301 19.02 10.91 4.92
C ILE A 301 18.72 12.39 4.91
N ARG A 302 18.88 13.02 3.75
CA ARG A 302 18.46 14.41 3.51
C ARG A 302 17.03 14.42 2.99
N HIS A 303 16.19 15.13 3.69
CA HIS A 303 14.79 15.35 3.36
C HIS A 303 14.58 16.74 2.75
N TYR A 304 13.33 17.02 2.44
CA TYR A 304 12.91 18.34 1.97
C TYR A 304 13.08 19.40 3.08
N ASN A 305 13.09 20.69 2.69
CA ASN A 305 13.10 21.83 3.61
C ASN A 305 14.28 21.84 4.61
N GLY A 306 15.47 21.34 4.22
CA GLY A 306 16.70 21.43 5.00
C GLY A 306 16.78 20.47 6.19
N TYR A 307 15.94 19.43 6.22
CA TYR A 307 16.03 18.40 7.25
C TYR A 307 17.03 17.31 6.88
N ILE A 308 17.73 16.81 7.89
CA ILE A 308 18.59 15.62 7.80
C ILE A 308 18.27 14.74 9.01
N THR A 309 18.01 13.44 8.76
CA THR A 309 17.88 12.45 9.82
C THR A 309 19.04 11.46 9.80
N GLY A 310 19.50 11.06 10.97
CA GLY A 310 20.55 10.08 11.16
C GLY A 310 20.05 8.89 11.96
N TYR A 311 20.43 7.68 11.52
CA TYR A 311 20.04 6.41 12.10
C TYR A 311 21.30 5.61 12.41
N ASN A 312 21.62 5.43 13.69
CA ASN A 312 22.87 4.86 14.15
C ASN A 312 22.69 3.50 14.83
N HIS A 313 23.79 2.79 15.05
CA HIS A 313 23.91 1.51 15.75
C HIS A 313 23.21 0.31 15.07
N MET A 314 23.01 0.38 13.75
CA MET A 314 22.39 -0.72 12.99
C MET A 314 23.22 -2.00 13.03
N CYS A 315 22.58 -3.19 13.07
CA CYS A 315 23.30 -4.45 12.88
C CYS A 315 23.59 -4.72 11.39
N LYS A 316 22.69 -4.28 10.50
CA LYS A 316 22.85 -4.38 9.03
C LYS A 316 21.95 -3.37 8.34
N PHE A 317 22.33 -3.01 7.13
CA PHE A 317 21.49 -2.25 6.20
C PHE A 317 20.44 -3.17 5.54
N ALA A 318 19.33 -2.61 5.08
CA ALA A 318 18.41 -3.32 4.20
C ALA A 318 19.05 -3.51 2.81
N SER A 319 18.54 -4.47 2.04
CA SER A 319 19.06 -4.74 0.70
C SER A 319 18.93 -3.52 -0.22
N GLY A 320 19.93 -3.27 -1.03
CA GLY A 320 19.96 -2.18 -2.01
C GLY A 320 20.07 -0.78 -1.40
N MET A 321 20.52 -0.61 -0.15
CA MET A 321 20.80 0.70 0.44
C MET A 321 22.18 1.20 0.02
N GLU A 322 22.21 2.33 -0.67
CA GLU A 322 23.44 2.95 -1.19
C GLU A 322 23.32 4.49 -1.16
N LYS A 323 24.46 5.17 -1.25
CA LYS A 323 24.49 6.63 -1.34
C LYS A 323 23.77 7.12 -2.60
N LYS A 324 23.00 8.21 -2.49
CA LYS A 324 22.14 8.81 -3.52
C LYS A 324 20.82 8.06 -3.79
N LYS A 325 20.56 6.91 -3.14
CA LYS A 325 19.27 6.24 -3.28
C LYS A 325 18.15 7.12 -2.77
N ARG A 326 17.07 7.21 -3.54
CA ARG A 326 15.81 7.85 -3.15
C ARG A 326 14.99 6.88 -2.30
N LEU A 327 14.40 7.39 -1.25
CA LEU A 327 13.58 6.66 -0.27
C LEU A 327 12.25 7.36 -0.09
N PHE A 328 11.23 6.57 0.17
CA PHE A 328 9.90 7.04 0.55
C PHE A 328 9.65 6.81 2.04
N GLN A 329 8.84 7.67 2.65
CA GLN A 329 8.46 7.56 4.06
C GLN A 329 7.97 6.14 4.39
N GLY A 330 8.56 5.52 5.42
CA GLY A 330 8.20 4.17 5.83
C GLY A 330 9.06 3.05 5.22
N ASP A 331 9.91 3.34 4.23
CA ASP A 331 10.85 2.36 3.69
C ASP A 331 11.76 1.80 4.76
N VAL A 332 11.98 0.49 4.75
CA VAL A 332 12.93 -0.16 5.67
C VAL A 332 14.36 0.09 5.16
N ILE A 333 15.16 0.78 5.96
CA ILE A 333 16.53 1.19 5.63
C ILE A 333 17.60 0.32 6.31
N GLY A 334 17.24 -0.42 7.35
CA GLY A 334 18.14 -1.27 8.10
C GLY A 334 17.47 -1.87 9.31
N TYR A 335 18.26 -2.41 10.21
CA TYR A 335 17.77 -3.17 11.36
C TYR A 335 18.52 -2.77 12.62
N VAL A 336 17.80 -2.67 13.76
CA VAL A 336 18.36 -2.33 15.06
C VAL A 336 19.51 -3.25 15.43
N GLY A 337 20.56 -2.67 15.93
CA GLY A 337 21.76 -3.38 16.38
C GLY A 337 22.36 -2.82 17.66
N MET A 338 23.65 -3.07 17.82
CA MET A 338 24.47 -2.60 18.95
C MET A 338 25.89 -2.30 18.45
N THR A 339 26.03 -1.81 17.22
CA THR A 339 27.35 -1.50 16.64
C THR A 339 27.84 -0.11 17.08
N GLY A 340 29.14 0.09 17.17
CA GLY A 340 29.73 1.35 17.65
C GLY A 340 29.67 1.51 19.17
N TYR A 341 29.47 2.75 19.67
CA TYR A 341 29.41 3.05 21.12
C TYR A 341 28.00 2.82 21.66
N ALA A 342 27.58 1.56 21.77
CA ALA A 342 26.30 1.14 22.29
C ALA A 342 26.47 0.16 23.45
N THR A 343 25.66 0.28 24.52
CA THR A 343 25.66 -0.60 25.70
C THR A 343 24.58 -1.69 25.63
N GLY A 344 23.67 -1.62 24.66
CA GLY A 344 22.59 -2.57 24.42
C GLY A 344 21.93 -2.29 23.08
N PRO A 345 21.06 -3.20 22.60
CA PRO A 345 20.36 -3.01 21.32
C PRO A 345 19.45 -1.79 21.37
N HIS A 346 19.70 -0.80 20.51
CA HIS A 346 18.88 0.40 20.35
C HIS A 346 19.16 1.10 19.02
N LEU A 347 18.29 2.00 18.62
CA LEU A 347 18.50 2.97 17.56
C LEU A 347 18.76 4.33 18.21
N ASP A 348 19.92 4.96 17.94
CA ASP A 348 20.12 6.39 18.18
C ASP A 348 19.63 7.15 16.94
N PHE A 349 18.50 7.83 17.10
CA PHE A 349 17.85 8.60 16.04
C PHE A 349 18.11 10.09 16.25
N ARG A 350 18.61 10.74 15.22
CA ARG A 350 18.96 12.16 15.24
C ARG A 350 18.25 12.94 14.16
N MET A 351 17.91 14.20 14.47
CA MET A 351 17.30 15.11 13.50
C MET A 351 18.03 16.45 13.51
N LYS A 352 18.28 16.98 12.31
CA LYS A 352 18.79 18.34 12.10
C LYS A 352 17.84 19.10 11.21
N LYS A 353 17.70 20.39 11.44
CA LYS A 353 17.05 21.35 10.54
C LYS A 353 18.01 22.50 10.25
N ASN A 354 18.30 22.73 8.96
CA ASN A 354 19.25 23.75 8.50
C ASN A 354 20.60 23.67 9.26
N GLY A 355 21.12 22.44 9.40
CA GLY A 355 22.39 22.16 10.08
C GLY A 355 22.33 22.11 11.60
N ARG A 356 21.27 22.61 12.26
CA ARG A 356 21.12 22.63 13.73
C ARG A 356 20.37 21.38 14.21
N LEU A 357 20.87 20.79 15.30
CA LEU A 357 20.21 19.68 15.98
C LEU A 357 18.88 20.13 16.57
N VAL A 358 17.83 19.34 16.38
CA VAL A 358 16.50 19.54 16.95
C VAL A 358 16.08 18.29 17.72
N ASP A 359 15.25 18.48 18.76
CA ASP A 359 14.68 17.35 19.50
C ASP A 359 13.60 16.66 18.66
N PRO A 360 13.80 15.39 18.25
CA PRO A 360 12.83 14.69 17.42
C PRO A 360 11.46 14.50 18.08
N LEU A 361 11.40 14.41 19.41
CA LEU A 361 10.16 14.18 20.15
C LEU A 361 9.29 15.42 20.25
N ASN A 362 9.90 16.58 20.35
CA ASN A 362 9.22 17.88 20.49
C ASN A 362 9.09 18.62 19.15
N HIS A 363 9.64 18.02 18.08
CA HIS A 363 9.56 18.63 16.76
C HIS A 363 8.18 18.43 16.15
N LYS A 364 7.45 19.54 15.91
CA LYS A 364 6.20 19.51 15.15
C LYS A 364 6.53 19.29 13.67
N SER A 365 6.31 18.08 13.18
CA SER A 365 6.49 17.78 11.76
C SER A 365 5.53 18.65 10.93
N PRO A 366 6.03 19.40 9.94
CA PRO A 366 5.13 20.12 9.04
C PRO A 366 4.24 19.14 8.27
N PRO A 367 3.06 19.57 7.80
CA PRO A 367 2.27 18.76 6.89
C PRO A 367 3.07 18.52 5.60
N ALA A 368 2.77 17.42 4.91
CA ALA A 368 3.25 17.19 3.57
C ALA A 368 2.68 18.27 2.62
N LYS A 369 3.03 18.22 1.33
CA LYS A 369 2.55 19.21 0.37
C LYS A 369 1.02 19.25 0.36
N PRO A 370 0.39 20.44 0.41
CA PRO A 370 -1.05 20.57 0.23
C PRO A 370 -1.43 20.26 -1.23
N VAL A 371 -2.71 20.15 -1.48
CA VAL A 371 -3.27 20.17 -2.84
C VAL A 371 -2.80 21.44 -3.56
N THR A 372 -2.38 21.29 -4.81
CA THR A 372 -1.86 22.43 -5.59
C THR A 372 -2.97 23.43 -5.92
N PRO A 373 -2.66 24.73 -6.12
CA PRO A 373 -3.68 25.71 -6.47
C PRO A 373 -4.50 25.34 -7.72
N ASP A 374 -3.86 24.73 -8.71
CA ASP A 374 -4.49 24.33 -9.98
C ASP A 374 -5.49 23.18 -9.81
N GLU A 375 -5.28 22.32 -8.80
CA GLU A 375 -6.15 21.18 -8.48
C GLU A 375 -7.20 21.50 -7.41
N MET A 376 -7.07 22.63 -6.73
CA MET A 376 -7.85 22.98 -5.55
C MET A 376 -9.35 23.11 -5.84
N GLU A 377 -9.73 23.72 -6.96
CA GLU A 377 -11.15 23.88 -7.32
C GLU A 377 -11.81 22.51 -7.52
N TYR A 378 -11.20 21.63 -8.29
CA TYR A 378 -11.67 20.25 -8.48
C TYR A 378 -11.74 19.49 -7.17
N PHE A 379 -10.70 19.59 -6.33
CA PHE A 379 -10.65 18.95 -5.02
C PHE A 379 -11.81 19.39 -4.12
N LEU A 380 -12.07 20.70 -4.03
CA LEU A 380 -13.15 21.22 -3.18
C LEU A 380 -14.54 20.81 -3.69
N ALA A 381 -14.77 20.86 -5.00
CA ALA A 381 -16.03 20.42 -5.60
C ALA A 381 -16.31 18.94 -5.28
N ARG A 382 -15.30 18.09 -5.49
CA ARG A 382 -15.39 16.65 -5.17
C ARG A 382 -15.65 16.39 -3.68
N ASN A 383 -15.02 17.14 -2.78
CA ASN A 383 -15.22 16.99 -1.34
C ASN A 383 -16.66 17.31 -0.90
N VAL A 384 -17.32 18.25 -1.55
CA VAL A 384 -18.73 18.54 -1.30
C VAL A 384 -19.59 17.33 -1.68
N GLU A 385 -19.39 16.75 -2.85
CA GLU A 385 -20.10 15.55 -3.31
C GLU A 385 -19.89 14.36 -2.35
N LEU A 386 -18.64 14.04 -2.03
CA LEU A 386 -18.29 12.94 -1.12
C LEU A 386 -18.88 13.14 0.28
N SER A 387 -18.87 14.38 0.78
CA SER A 387 -19.45 14.72 2.08
C SER A 387 -20.98 14.54 2.08
N GLN A 388 -21.64 14.97 1.01
CA GLN A 388 -23.10 14.76 0.87
C GLN A 388 -23.42 13.27 0.87
N ARG A 389 -22.67 12.45 0.14
CA ARG A 389 -22.87 11.01 0.06
C ARG A 389 -22.73 10.33 1.44
N ILE A 390 -21.67 10.66 2.22
CA ILE A 390 -21.49 10.15 3.59
C ILE A 390 -22.64 10.55 4.52
N LEU A 391 -23.24 11.74 4.33
CA LEU A 391 -24.29 12.26 5.21
C LEU A 391 -25.69 11.76 4.82
N THR A 392 -25.94 11.52 3.53
CA THR A 392 -27.26 11.12 3.01
C THR A 392 -27.59 9.68 3.38
N ASP A 393 -26.62 8.79 3.37
CA ASP A 393 -26.80 7.38 3.72
C ASP A 393 -27.32 7.20 5.16
N GLN A 394 -27.01 8.13 6.05
CA GLN A 394 -27.54 8.14 7.41
C GLN A 394 -29.05 8.43 7.49
N LYS A 395 -29.60 9.22 6.57
CA LYS A 395 -31.05 9.51 6.56
C LYS A 395 -31.86 8.28 6.15
N LEU A 396 -31.33 7.45 5.27
CA LEU A 396 -31.96 6.20 4.87
C LEU A 396 -31.95 5.17 6.00
N ALA A 397 -30.84 4.99 6.70
CA ALA A 397 -30.74 4.06 7.84
C ALA A 397 -31.66 4.44 9.01
N ILE A 398 -31.83 5.73 9.32
CA ILE A 398 -32.72 6.20 10.39
C ILE A 398 -34.20 6.04 10.00
N LEU A 399 -34.55 6.15 8.73
CA LEU A 399 -35.91 5.93 8.24
C LEU A 399 -36.31 4.45 8.31
N ASP A 400 -35.35 3.52 8.05
CA ASP A 400 -35.55 2.07 8.17
C ASP A 400 -35.68 1.61 9.64
N GLU A 401 -34.95 2.19 10.60
CA GLU A 401 -35.08 1.88 12.02
C GLU A 401 -36.39 2.41 12.63
N ASN A 402 -36.96 3.46 12.08
CA ASN A 402 -38.24 4.01 12.53
C ASN A 402 -39.47 3.40 11.82
N SER A 403 -39.27 2.43 10.90
CA SER A 403 -40.32 1.74 10.15
C SER A 403 -40.53 0.29 10.63
N LEU A 404 -39.91 -0.13 11.70
CA LEU A 404 -40.09 -1.41 12.43
C LEU A 404 -40.73 -1.12 13.83
#